data_eabfbd3507c270df0b8d3932013de467
#
_entry.id   eabfbd3507c270df0b8d3932013de467
#
_cell.length_a   1.000
_cell.length_b   1.000
_cell.length_c   1.000
_cell.angle_alpha   90.00
_cell.angle_beta   90.00
_cell.angle_gamma   90.00
#
_symmetry.space_group_name_H-M   'P 1'
#
loop_
_entity.id
_entity.type
_entity.pdbx_description
1 polymer ?
#
loop_
_entity_poly.entity_id
_entity_poly.type
_entity_poly.pdbx_seq_one_letter_code
_entity_poly.pdbx_strand_id
1 'polypeptide(L)'
;MITSEKLHQLGIGPEWVEPLKETFERFKINSMAQEARFIAQASHESNNFRALEENLNYRAETLMKLWPRRFPTMDEANKYARQPERIANHIYSSRMGNRDEYSGDGFRFRGGGLFQLTGHDNYWHCGQALGIDLVMHPELVRQPRVAALSAGWFWSTHGCNQLAEAGDDVALTKKINGGTIGLDDRVSKTHHALQVLA
;
A
#
# COMPACT_ATOMS: atom_id res chain seq x y z
N MET A 1 1.68 -19.93 -12.79
CA MET A 1 0.32 -19.81 -12.19
C MET A 1 0.45 -19.79 -10.68
N ILE A 2 -0.19 -18.83 -10.00
CA ILE A 2 -0.18 -18.69 -8.53
C ILE A 2 -0.92 -19.87 -7.88
N THR A 3 -0.29 -20.51 -6.91
CA THR A 3 -0.86 -21.60 -6.10
C THR A 3 -0.58 -21.36 -4.62
N SER A 4 -1.33 -22.03 -3.75
CA SER A 4 -1.12 -21.96 -2.30
C SER A 4 0.29 -22.38 -1.90
N GLU A 5 0.84 -23.43 -2.54
CA GLU A 5 2.19 -23.91 -2.28
C GLU A 5 3.26 -22.85 -2.64
N LYS A 6 3.14 -22.23 -3.83
CA LYS A 6 4.06 -21.17 -4.27
C LYS A 6 3.99 -19.96 -3.34
N LEU A 7 2.78 -19.53 -2.93
CA LEU A 7 2.65 -18.44 -1.98
C LEU A 7 3.23 -18.76 -0.61
N HIS A 8 3.03 -19.99 -0.14
CA HIS A 8 3.63 -20.45 1.12
C HIS A 8 5.16 -20.36 1.10
N GLN A 9 5.81 -20.76 -0.02
CA GLN A 9 7.27 -20.63 -0.19
C GLN A 9 7.72 -19.14 -0.15
N LEU A 10 6.85 -18.21 -0.53
CA LEU A 10 7.09 -16.76 -0.44
C LEU A 10 6.73 -16.15 0.92
N GLY A 11 6.29 -16.98 1.89
CA GLY A 11 5.85 -16.53 3.21
C GLY A 11 4.50 -15.80 3.20
N ILE A 12 3.66 -16.06 2.20
CA ILE A 12 2.34 -15.45 2.00
C ILE A 12 1.25 -16.50 2.27
N GLY A 13 0.19 -16.12 2.96
CA GLY A 13 -0.90 -17.03 3.32
C GLY A 13 -1.75 -17.47 2.12
N PRO A 14 -2.42 -18.64 2.22
CA PRO A 14 -3.24 -19.20 1.13
C PRO A 14 -4.47 -18.33 0.80
N GLU A 15 -4.92 -17.50 1.71
CA GLU A 15 -6.04 -16.57 1.53
C GLU A 15 -5.80 -15.54 0.41
N TRP A 16 -4.54 -15.39 -0.03
CA TRP A 16 -4.16 -14.46 -1.09
C TRP A 16 -4.19 -15.08 -2.50
N VAL A 17 -4.42 -16.38 -2.64
CA VAL A 17 -4.40 -17.05 -3.95
C VAL A 17 -5.46 -16.46 -4.89
N GLU A 18 -6.71 -16.47 -4.51
CA GLU A 18 -7.79 -15.96 -5.36
C GLU A 18 -7.77 -14.43 -5.50
N PRO A 19 -7.50 -13.62 -4.45
CA PRO A 19 -7.28 -12.19 -4.60
C PRO A 19 -6.18 -11.81 -5.61
N LEU A 20 -5.05 -12.50 -5.61
CA LEU A 20 -3.97 -12.24 -6.56
C LEU A 20 -4.32 -12.67 -7.98
N LYS A 21 -4.96 -13.83 -8.17
CA LYS A 21 -5.43 -14.29 -9.49
C LYS A 21 -6.41 -13.28 -10.11
N GLU A 22 -7.42 -12.84 -9.34
CA GLU A 22 -8.39 -11.84 -9.80
C GLU A 22 -7.70 -10.53 -10.17
N THR A 23 -6.75 -10.09 -9.35
CA THR A 23 -5.98 -8.87 -9.58
C THR A 23 -5.14 -8.98 -10.85
N PHE A 24 -4.43 -10.09 -11.04
CA PHE A 24 -3.56 -10.29 -12.20
C PHE A 24 -4.35 -10.36 -13.49
N GLU A 25 -5.47 -11.06 -13.51
CA GLU A 25 -6.37 -11.11 -14.66
C GLU A 25 -6.93 -9.73 -15.00
N ARG A 26 -7.46 -9.02 -14.00
CA ARG A 26 -8.11 -7.72 -14.19
C ARG A 26 -7.16 -6.64 -14.70
N PHE A 27 -5.94 -6.60 -14.17
CA PHE A 27 -4.96 -5.55 -14.49
C PHE A 27 -3.87 -5.99 -15.45
N LYS A 28 -4.07 -7.15 -16.10
CA LYS A 28 -3.16 -7.67 -17.13
C LYS A 28 -1.71 -7.84 -16.64
N ILE A 29 -1.57 -8.31 -15.41
CA ILE A 29 -0.30 -8.73 -14.84
C ILE A 29 -0.13 -10.20 -15.23
N ASN A 30 0.42 -10.47 -16.43
CA ASN A 30 0.27 -11.76 -17.09
C ASN A 30 1.59 -12.41 -17.53
N SER A 31 2.73 -11.79 -17.22
CA SER A 31 4.04 -12.42 -17.35
C SER A 31 4.62 -12.77 -15.98
N MET A 32 5.48 -13.79 -15.94
CA MET A 32 6.19 -14.16 -14.70
C MET A 32 7.01 -12.99 -14.15
N ALA A 33 7.59 -12.17 -15.03
CA ALA A 33 8.33 -10.98 -14.65
C ALA A 33 7.46 -9.95 -13.92
N GLN A 34 6.22 -9.76 -14.38
CA GLN A 34 5.24 -8.84 -13.78
C GLN A 34 4.69 -9.40 -12.46
N GLU A 35 4.27 -10.68 -12.45
CA GLU A 35 3.75 -11.34 -11.24
C GLU A 35 4.78 -11.33 -10.10
N ALA A 36 6.03 -11.72 -10.40
CA ALA A 36 7.09 -11.76 -9.40
C ALA A 36 7.38 -10.38 -8.80
N ARG A 37 7.46 -9.34 -9.62
CA ARG A 37 7.71 -7.98 -9.17
C ARG A 37 6.54 -7.39 -8.40
N PHE A 38 5.30 -7.64 -8.83
CA PHE A 38 4.12 -7.25 -8.07
C PHE A 38 4.14 -7.85 -6.65
N ILE A 39 4.37 -9.16 -6.57
CA ILE A 39 4.43 -9.88 -5.29
C ILE A 39 5.59 -9.35 -4.42
N ALA A 40 6.76 -9.13 -5.00
CA ALA A 40 7.92 -8.63 -4.28
C ALA A 40 7.69 -7.23 -3.69
N GLN A 41 7.13 -6.32 -4.50
CA GLN A 41 6.80 -4.97 -4.07
C GLN A 41 5.72 -4.99 -2.97
N ALA A 42 4.64 -5.75 -3.18
CA ALA A 42 3.58 -5.90 -2.20
C ALA A 42 4.07 -6.53 -0.90
N SER A 43 4.95 -7.54 -0.97
CA SER A 43 5.57 -8.16 0.21
C SER A 43 6.42 -7.16 1.00
N HIS A 44 7.17 -6.30 0.32
CA HIS A 44 7.95 -5.27 0.99
C HIS A 44 7.07 -4.24 1.69
N GLU A 45 6.08 -3.69 0.98
CA GLU A 45 5.21 -2.63 1.49
C GLU A 45 4.30 -3.09 2.64
N SER A 46 3.88 -4.36 2.64
CA SER A 46 2.88 -4.90 3.57
C SER A 46 3.42 -5.94 4.56
N ASN A 47 4.75 -6.03 4.74
CA ASN A 47 5.37 -7.06 5.58
C ASN A 47 4.85 -8.48 5.23
N ASN A 48 5.08 -8.89 4.00
CA ASN A 48 4.60 -10.16 3.44
C ASN A 48 3.07 -10.33 3.60
N PHE A 49 2.32 -9.33 3.14
CA PHE A 49 0.85 -9.31 3.10
C PHE A 49 0.15 -9.32 4.48
N ARG A 50 0.88 -9.00 5.57
CA ARG A 50 0.34 -9.03 6.94
C ARG A 50 -0.07 -7.67 7.46
N ALA A 51 0.57 -6.60 7.01
CA ALA A 51 0.32 -5.23 7.43
C ALA A 51 -0.50 -4.50 6.37
N LEU A 52 -1.82 -4.49 6.53
CA LEU A 52 -2.77 -3.88 5.58
C LEU A 52 -3.30 -2.52 6.06
N GLU A 53 -2.72 -1.98 7.11
CA GLU A 53 -3.08 -0.69 7.69
C GLU A 53 -1.82 -0.01 8.22
N GLU A 54 -1.72 1.31 8.01
CA GLU A 54 -0.60 2.07 8.54
C GLU A 54 -0.62 2.12 10.07
N ASN A 55 0.57 2.04 10.67
CA ASN A 55 0.73 2.19 12.10
C ASN A 55 0.92 3.66 12.47
N LEU A 56 -0.09 4.25 13.10
CA LEU A 56 -0.11 5.65 13.54
C LEU A 56 0.17 5.81 15.04
N ASN A 57 0.59 4.76 15.72
CA ASN A 57 0.86 4.80 17.17
C ASN A 57 2.25 5.36 17.48
N TYR A 58 2.46 6.63 17.20
CA TYR A 58 3.75 7.32 17.34
C TYR A 58 3.94 8.03 18.68
N ARG A 59 5.19 8.09 19.15
CA ARG A 59 5.64 8.97 20.25
C ARG A 59 5.85 10.39 19.73
N ALA A 60 5.88 11.36 20.65
CA ALA A 60 6.06 12.78 20.29
C ALA A 60 7.33 13.04 19.50
N GLU A 61 8.47 12.44 19.89
CA GLU A 61 9.74 12.59 19.20
C GLU A 61 9.68 12.10 17.75
N THR A 62 8.94 11.00 17.52
CA THR A 62 8.75 10.43 16.17
C THR A 62 7.85 11.33 15.32
N LEU A 63 6.80 11.91 15.90
CA LEU A 63 5.92 12.86 15.20
C LEU A 63 6.70 14.08 14.71
N MET A 64 7.53 14.68 15.58
CA MET A 64 8.40 15.81 15.22
C MET A 64 9.38 15.47 14.10
N LYS A 65 9.96 14.27 14.15
CA LYS A 65 10.91 13.81 13.14
C LYS A 65 10.25 13.58 11.78
N LEU A 66 9.08 12.93 11.74
CA LEU A 66 8.39 12.57 10.50
C LEU A 66 7.62 13.74 9.88
N TRP A 67 7.04 14.59 10.72
CA TRP A 67 6.21 15.73 10.26
C TRP A 67 6.55 17.02 11.01
N PRO A 68 7.80 17.56 10.86
CA PRO A 68 8.25 18.72 11.61
C PRO A 68 7.41 19.99 11.37
N ARG A 69 6.74 20.09 10.21
CA ARG A 69 5.84 21.21 9.92
C ARG A 69 4.48 21.08 10.61
N ARG A 70 4.06 19.87 10.93
CA ARG A 70 2.79 19.58 11.64
C ARG A 70 3.00 19.58 13.15
N PHE A 71 4.19 19.20 13.60
CA PHE A 71 4.56 19.12 15.01
C PHE A 71 5.86 19.90 15.23
N PRO A 72 5.78 21.26 15.27
CA PRO A 72 6.99 22.10 15.34
C PRO A 72 7.65 22.11 16.72
N THR A 73 6.93 21.74 17.78
CA THR A 73 7.41 21.70 19.16
C THR A 73 7.05 20.39 19.85
N MET A 74 7.82 20.06 20.92
CA MET A 74 7.53 18.89 21.75
C MET A 74 6.16 19.00 22.43
N ASP A 75 5.78 20.19 22.87
CA ASP A 75 4.49 20.44 23.51
C ASP A 75 3.32 20.17 22.56
N GLU A 76 3.46 20.59 21.29
CA GLU A 76 2.47 20.28 20.27
C GLU A 76 2.41 18.79 19.97
N ALA A 77 3.55 18.14 19.78
CA ALA A 77 3.62 16.70 19.52
C ALA A 77 3.05 15.85 20.65
N ASN A 78 3.26 16.26 21.91
CA ASN A 78 2.73 15.57 23.09
C ASN A 78 1.18 15.56 23.14
N LYS A 79 0.52 16.57 22.57
CA LYS A 79 -0.96 16.60 22.49
C LYS A 79 -1.55 15.50 21.63
N TYR A 80 -0.75 14.94 20.70
CA TYR A 80 -1.16 13.91 19.75
C TYR A 80 -0.51 12.55 20.00
N ALA A 81 0.59 12.51 20.75
CA ALA A 81 1.35 11.29 20.97
C ALA A 81 0.48 10.11 21.42
N ARG A 82 0.69 8.94 20.79
CA ARG A 82 -0.06 7.70 21.07
C ARG A 82 -1.58 7.78 20.84
N GLN A 83 -2.04 8.74 20.03
CA GLN A 83 -3.44 8.91 19.63
C GLN A 83 -3.60 8.76 18.12
N PRO A 84 -3.64 7.53 17.56
CA PRO A 84 -3.63 7.26 16.12
C PRO A 84 -4.66 8.05 15.33
N GLU A 85 -5.90 8.14 15.82
CA GLU A 85 -6.97 8.87 15.15
C GLU A 85 -6.65 10.37 15.05
N ARG A 86 -6.24 10.99 16.15
CA ARG A 86 -5.88 12.40 16.16
C ARG A 86 -4.66 12.68 15.29
N ILE A 87 -3.65 11.79 15.32
CA ILE A 87 -2.47 11.91 14.47
C ILE A 87 -2.88 11.90 13.01
N ALA A 88 -3.66 10.90 12.56
CA ALA A 88 -4.12 10.81 11.17
C ALA A 88 -4.91 12.04 10.74
N ASN A 89 -5.88 12.47 11.56
CA ASN A 89 -6.71 13.64 11.25
C ASN A 89 -5.87 14.91 11.12
N HIS A 90 -4.82 15.06 11.92
CA HIS A 90 -3.93 16.22 11.85
C HIS A 90 -2.97 16.17 10.64
N ILE A 91 -2.28 15.04 10.41
CA ILE A 91 -1.27 14.94 9.33
C ILE A 91 -1.88 14.93 7.94
N TYR A 92 -3.10 14.40 7.80
CA TYR A 92 -3.81 14.28 6.52
C TYR A 92 -4.89 15.35 6.31
N SER A 93 -5.05 16.29 7.25
CA SER A 93 -5.97 17.41 7.15
C SER A 93 -5.74 18.24 5.88
N SER A 94 -6.82 18.53 5.15
CA SER A 94 -6.82 19.35 3.93
C SER A 94 -5.84 18.87 2.84
N ARG A 95 -5.67 17.55 2.74
CA ARG A 95 -4.79 16.89 1.75
C ARG A 95 -5.52 15.74 1.09
N MET A 96 -5.21 15.48 -0.19
CA MET A 96 -5.71 14.31 -0.93
C MET A 96 -7.25 14.20 -0.90
N GLY A 97 -7.95 15.34 -0.95
CA GLY A 97 -9.41 15.41 -0.88
C GLY A 97 -10.00 15.29 0.53
N ASN A 98 -9.19 15.06 1.57
CA ASN A 98 -9.68 15.11 2.94
C ASN A 98 -10.06 16.55 3.32
N ARG A 99 -11.12 16.69 4.07
CA ARG A 99 -11.54 17.97 4.70
C ARG A 99 -10.59 18.33 5.86
N ASP A 100 -11.01 19.24 6.71
CA ASP A 100 -10.24 19.68 7.87
C ASP A 100 -10.03 18.57 8.92
N GLU A 101 -9.21 18.87 9.92
CA GLU A 101 -8.85 17.93 11.01
C GLU A 101 -10.08 17.42 11.78
N TYR A 102 -11.11 18.23 11.91
CA TYR A 102 -12.31 17.91 12.70
C TYR A 102 -13.31 17.02 11.96
N SER A 103 -13.15 16.88 10.65
CA SER A 103 -14.02 16.03 9.82
C SER A 103 -13.86 14.53 10.08
N GLY A 104 -12.71 14.10 10.64
CA GLY A 104 -12.37 12.68 10.79
C GLY A 104 -11.87 12.02 9.51
N ASP A 105 -11.81 12.74 8.38
CA ASP A 105 -11.43 12.17 7.08
C ASP A 105 -10.00 11.61 7.09
N GLY A 106 -9.09 12.25 7.80
CA GLY A 106 -7.70 11.80 7.88
C GLY A 106 -7.57 10.37 8.40
N PHE A 107 -8.27 10.04 9.47
CA PHE A 107 -8.29 8.68 10.01
C PHE A 107 -9.17 7.74 9.20
N ARG A 108 -10.31 8.22 8.72
CA ARG A 108 -11.22 7.45 7.90
C ARG A 108 -10.56 6.92 6.64
N PHE A 109 -9.78 7.75 5.94
CA PHE A 109 -9.09 7.45 4.69
C PHE A 109 -7.57 7.30 4.88
N ARG A 110 -7.15 6.80 6.05
CA ARG A 110 -5.74 6.50 6.34
C ARG A 110 -5.21 5.39 5.42
N GLY A 111 -3.89 5.23 5.39
CA GLY A 111 -3.24 4.25 4.55
C GLY A 111 -3.74 2.83 4.80
N GLY A 112 -4.19 2.17 3.75
CA GLY A 112 -4.71 0.81 3.79
C GLY A 112 -4.41 0.01 2.53
N GLY A 113 -4.46 -1.32 2.64
CA GLY A 113 -4.15 -2.25 1.55
C GLY A 113 -2.66 -2.47 1.33
N LEU A 114 -2.32 -3.22 0.27
CA LEU A 114 -0.94 -3.64 0.00
C LEU A 114 0.00 -2.48 -0.38
N PHE A 115 -0.49 -1.44 -1.05
CA PHE A 115 0.27 -0.24 -1.46
C PHE A 115 -0.22 1.03 -0.78
N GLN A 116 -0.81 0.90 0.42
CA GLN A 116 -1.15 2.03 1.28
C GLN A 116 -1.99 3.11 0.57
N LEU A 117 -3.16 2.73 0.06
CA LEU A 117 -4.15 3.67 -0.48
C LEU A 117 -4.52 4.68 0.62
N THR A 118 -4.32 5.99 0.37
CA THR A 118 -4.47 7.05 1.39
C THR A 118 -5.19 8.26 0.80
N GLY A 119 -6.12 8.83 1.56
CA GLY A 119 -6.84 10.06 1.24
C GLY A 119 -8.15 9.84 0.48
N HIS A 120 -9.12 10.71 0.74
CA HIS A 120 -10.49 10.62 0.19
C HIS A 120 -10.52 10.44 -1.33
N ASP A 121 -9.79 11.28 -2.07
CA ASP A 121 -9.83 11.24 -3.54
C ASP A 121 -9.26 9.93 -4.10
N ASN A 122 -8.21 9.39 -3.49
CA ASN A 122 -7.64 8.12 -3.91
C ASN A 122 -8.60 6.95 -3.61
N TYR A 123 -9.28 6.97 -2.46
CA TYR A 123 -10.33 6.00 -2.14
C TYR A 123 -11.49 6.10 -3.13
N TRP A 124 -11.91 7.33 -3.49
CA TRP A 124 -12.97 7.54 -4.45
C TRP A 124 -12.59 7.04 -5.86
N HIS A 125 -11.43 7.46 -6.38
CA HIS A 125 -10.97 7.04 -7.71
C HIS A 125 -10.77 5.53 -7.80
N CYS A 126 -10.13 4.92 -6.79
CA CYS A 126 -9.97 3.47 -6.73
C CYS A 126 -11.33 2.76 -6.67
N GLY A 127 -12.22 3.24 -5.82
CA GLY A 127 -13.57 2.70 -5.68
C GLY A 127 -14.36 2.74 -6.99
N GLN A 128 -14.33 3.86 -7.72
CA GLN A 128 -14.96 3.98 -9.05
C GLN A 128 -14.37 2.96 -10.04
N ALA A 129 -13.05 2.84 -10.07
CA ALA A 129 -12.38 1.89 -10.98
C ALA A 129 -12.68 0.42 -10.64
N LEU A 130 -12.88 0.11 -9.36
CA LEU A 130 -13.19 -1.25 -8.90
C LEU A 130 -14.68 -1.59 -8.94
N GLY A 131 -15.57 -0.59 -8.98
CA GLY A 131 -17.02 -0.77 -8.80
C GLY A 131 -17.38 -1.06 -7.34
N ILE A 132 -16.62 -0.53 -6.37
CA ILE A 132 -16.79 -0.73 -4.92
C ILE A 132 -16.88 0.65 -4.26
N ASP A 133 -17.87 0.87 -3.41
CA ASP A 133 -17.98 2.14 -2.68
C ASP A 133 -16.99 2.19 -1.50
N LEU A 134 -15.74 2.55 -1.81
CA LEU A 134 -14.66 2.67 -0.81
C LEU A 134 -14.76 3.95 0.02
N VAL A 135 -15.57 4.92 -0.38
CA VAL A 135 -15.80 6.13 0.42
C VAL A 135 -16.77 5.82 1.56
N MET A 136 -17.82 5.07 1.28
CA MET A 136 -18.75 4.64 2.32
C MET A 136 -18.17 3.51 3.19
N HIS A 137 -17.38 2.62 2.60
CA HIS A 137 -16.81 1.44 3.21
C HIS A 137 -15.27 1.40 3.11
N PRO A 138 -14.55 2.37 3.71
CA PRO A 138 -13.09 2.46 3.59
C PRO A 138 -12.35 1.28 4.25
N GLU A 139 -12.98 0.59 5.20
CA GLU A 139 -12.43 -0.60 5.85
C GLU A 139 -12.19 -1.77 4.88
N LEU A 140 -12.90 -1.81 3.75
CA LEU A 140 -12.77 -2.87 2.76
C LEU A 140 -11.37 -2.97 2.15
N VAL A 141 -10.61 -1.87 2.09
CA VAL A 141 -9.23 -1.91 1.55
C VAL A 141 -8.28 -2.76 2.39
N ARG A 142 -8.67 -3.14 3.62
CA ARG A 142 -7.90 -4.02 4.51
C ARG A 142 -8.28 -5.49 4.37
N GLN A 143 -9.29 -5.81 3.57
CA GLN A 143 -9.65 -7.19 3.26
C GLN A 143 -8.80 -7.70 2.08
N PRO A 144 -8.32 -8.96 2.08
CA PRO A 144 -7.37 -9.48 1.09
C PRO A 144 -7.76 -9.19 -0.36
N ARG A 145 -9.02 -9.41 -0.74
CA ARG A 145 -9.50 -9.18 -2.10
C ARG A 145 -9.37 -7.72 -2.51
N VAL A 146 -9.86 -6.79 -1.70
CA VAL A 146 -9.85 -5.36 -2.03
C VAL A 146 -8.45 -4.77 -1.88
N ALA A 147 -7.65 -5.27 -0.93
CA ALA A 147 -6.25 -4.89 -0.78
C ALA A 147 -5.41 -5.25 -2.02
N ALA A 148 -5.63 -6.44 -2.59
CA ALA A 148 -4.96 -6.85 -3.83
C ALA A 148 -5.45 -6.03 -5.04
N LEU A 149 -6.77 -5.86 -5.18
CA LEU A 149 -7.36 -5.08 -6.28
C LEU A 149 -6.95 -3.60 -6.25
N SER A 150 -6.89 -2.96 -5.08
CA SER A 150 -6.44 -1.57 -4.96
C SER A 150 -4.96 -1.43 -5.34
N ALA A 151 -4.13 -2.40 -5.00
CA ALA A 151 -2.74 -2.44 -5.43
C ALA A 151 -2.62 -2.66 -6.95
N GLY A 152 -3.43 -3.53 -7.53
CA GLY A 152 -3.50 -3.74 -8.98
C GLY A 152 -3.97 -2.50 -9.73
N TRP A 153 -4.93 -1.76 -9.19
CA TRP A 153 -5.35 -0.47 -9.73
C TRP A 153 -4.20 0.55 -9.74
N PHE A 154 -3.50 0.71 -8.61
CA PHE A 154 -2.32 1.56 -8.54
C PHE A 154 -1.26 1.15 -9.56
N TRP A 155 -0.92 -0.13 -9.60
CA TRP A 155 0.06 -0.72 -10.50
C TRP A 155 -0.24 -0.42 -11.98
N SER A 156 -1.48 -0.63 -12.39
CA SER A 156 -1.93 -0.39 -13.76
C SER A 156 -1.92 1.10 -14.13
N THR A 157 -2.48 1.95 -13.26
CA THR A 157 -2.58 3.40 -13.52
C THR A 157 -1.24 4.11 -13.53
N HIS A 158 -0.20 3.53 -12.91
CA HIS A 158 1.14 4.08 -12.86
C HIS A 158 2.13 3.44 -13.87
N GLY A 159 1.63 2.58 -14.77
CA GLY A 159 2.46 1.96 -15.80
C GLY A 159 3.49 0.95 -15.29
N CYS A 160 3.21 0.32 -14.14
CA CYS A 160 4.16 -0.60 -13.51
C CYS A 160 4.38 -1.90 -14.32
N ASN A 161 3.40 -2.33 -15.14
CA ASN A 161 3.56 -3.50 -16.01
C ASN A 161 4.78 -3.37 -16.95
N GLN A 162 4.94 -2.20 -17.58
CA GLN A 162 6.04 -1.95 -18.52
C GLN A 162 7.39 -1.96 -17.80
N LEU A 163 7.47 -1.35 -16.61
CA LEU A 163 8.70 -1.32 -15.81
C LEU A 163 9.07 -2.73 -15.31
N ALA A 164 8.08 -3.50 -14.89
CA ALA A 164 8.26 -4.87 -14.43
C ALA A 164 8.70 -5.80 -15.56
N GLU A 165 8.12 -5.65 -16.75
CA GLU A 165 8.52 -6.43 -17.95
C GLU A 165 9.94 -6.11 -18.40
N ALA A 166 10.33 -4.82 -18.33
CA ALA A 166 11.68 -4.38 -18.65
C ALA A 166 12.73 -4.76 -17.60
N GLY A 167 12.30 -5.25 -16.41
CA GLY A 167 13.21 -5.56 -15.31
C GLY A 167 13.79 -4.32 -14.61
N ASP A 168 13.15 -3.15 -14.75
CA ASP A 168 13.62 -1.90 -14.14
C ASP A 168 13.13 -1.79 -12.68
N ASP A 169 13.77 -2.53 -11.80
CA ASP A 169 13.44 -2.56 -10.38
C ASP A 169 13.65 -1.22 -9.67
N VAL A 170 14.57 -0.39 -10.19
CA VAL A 170 14.83 0.96 -9.65
C VAL A 170 13.67 1.90 -9.97
N ALA A 171 13.26 1.98 -11.24
CA ALA A 171 12.14 2.81 -11.65
C ALA A 171 10.82 2.33 -11.01
N LEU A 172 10.62 1.03 -10.92
CA LEU A 172 9.46 0.42 -10.27
C LEU A 172 9.39 0.79 -8.77
N THR A 173 10.51 0.68 -8.06
CA THR A 173 10.61 1.07 -6.65
C THR A 173 10.31 2.56 -6.48
N LYS A 174 10.87 3.42 -7.32
CA LYS A 174 10.59 4.87 -7.28
C LYS A 174 9.12 5.17 -7.53
N LYS A 175 8.47 4.43 -8.42
CA LYS A 175 7.05 4.60 -8.74
C LYS A 175 6.16 4.30 -7.54
N ILE A 176 6.47 3.27 -6.78
CA ILE A 176 5.66 2.80 -5.63
C ILE A 176 6.00 3.57 -4.36
N ASN A 177 7.28 3.77 -4.06
CA ASN A 177 7.76 4.35 -2.80
C ASN A 177 8.06 5.86 -2.88
N GLY A 178 8.17 6.42 -4.08
CA GLY A 178 8.62 7.80 -4.29
C GLY A 178 10.14 7.99 -4.21
N GLY A 179 10.90 6.95 -3.89
CA GLY A 179 12.35 6.93 -3.76
C GLY A 179 12.91 5.52 -3.93
N THR A 180 14.12 5.27 -3.42
CA THR A 180 14.79 3.97 -3.50
C THR A 180 14.88 3.24 -2.16
N ILE A 181 14.07 3.62 -1.18
CA ILE A 181 14.07 2.97 0.14
C ILE A 181 13.65 1.51 -0.01
N GLY A 182 14.46 0.61 0.55
CA GLY A 182 14.22 -0.82 0.51
C GLY A 182 14.49 -1.48 -0.84
N LEU A 183 15.22 -0.83 -1.77
CA LEU A 183 15.52 -1.37 -3.10
C LEU A 183 16.15 -2.77 -3.04
N ASP A 184 17.15 -2.96 -2.18
CA ASP A 184 17.86 -4.25 -2.07
C ASP A 184 16.93 -5.39 -1.61
N ASP A 185 16.05 -5.13 -0.64
CA ASP A 185 15.05 -6.09 -0.19
C ASP A 185 14.02 -6.42 -1.29
N ARG A 186 13.57 -5.40 -2.03
CA ARG A 186 12.63 -5.58 -3.15
C ARG A 186 13.23 -6.41 -4.27
N VAL A 187 14.49 -6.14 -4.62
CA VAL A 187 15.24 -6.93 -5.62
C VAL A 187 15.44 -8.37 -5.14
N SER A 188 15.83 -8.57 -3.90
CA SER A 188 15.98 -9.92 -3.30
C SER A 188 14.66 -10.70 -3.34
N LYS A 189 13.55 -10.06 -2.95
CA LYS A 189 12.20 -10.65 -3.04
C LYS A 189 11.78 -10.95 -4.48
N THR A 190 12.14 -10.09 -5.44
CA THR A 190 11.88 -10.33 -6.86
C THR A 190 12.60 -11.57 -7.36
N HIS A 191 13.90 -11.72 -7.06
CA HIS A 191 14.68 -12.91 -7.44
C HIS A 191 14.08 -14.18 -6.83
N HIS A 192 13.70 -14.14 -5.54
CA HIS A 192 13.07 -15.28 -4.90
C HIS A 192 11.70 -15.61 -5.54
N ALA A 193 10.89 -14.61 -5.82
CA ALA A 193 9.60 -14.82 -6.47
C ALA A 193 9.75 -15.38 -7.89
N LEU A 194 10.72 -14.93 -8.67
CA LEU A 194 11.03 -15.50 -10.00
C LEU A 194 11.39 -16.99 -9.92
N GLN A 195 12.19 -17.40 -8.92
CA GLN A 195 12.55 -18.80 -8.71
C GLN A 195 11.35 -19.67 -8.33
N VAL A 196 10.48 -19.16 -7.45
CA VAL A 196 9.32 -19.92 -6.97
C VAL A 196 8.22 -20.01 -8.04
N LEU A 197 8.05 -18.97 -8.86
CA LEU A 197 7.00 -18.92 -9.89
C LEU A 197 7.38 -19.67 -11.18
N ALA A 198 8.68 -19.87 -11.42
CA ALA A 198 9.14 -20.70 -12.53
C ALA A 198 8.62 -22.15 -12.39
#